data_0d0b4dd8e252d820adb2c7f1f37334aa
#
_entry.id   0d0b4dd8e252d820adb2c7f1f37334aa
#
_cell.length_a   1.000
_cell.length_b   1.000
_cell.length_c   1.000
_cell.angle_alpha   90.00
_cell.angle_beta   90.00
_cell.angle_gamma   90.00
#
_symmetry.space_group_name_H-M   'P 1'
#
loop_
_entity.id
_entity.type
_entity.pdbx_description
1 polymer ?
#
loop_
_entity_poly.entity_id
_entity_poly.type
_entity_poly.pdbx_seq_one_letter_code
_entity_poly.pdbx_strand_id
1 'polypeptide(L)'
;MFEQVPVPTPFQVGRVNAYLADRTLVDPGPDSDEAWAHLQDELADRDLAPDDIEQLLITHPHPDHFGLANRFADRGATVVAHPDAAQIMADFPGHLEAEQTYFRDFFERCGMAPSTADAVTELPEAFVHYAPSVTTDGKVRAGDSVMVDGHELLVDDLVGHAAGEILFAFDGATGREAIVGDNVLAEISPNPFLQPPHEPGADRPHVLPAYNDSLAALRDDDYDRFHPGHRGHVEDPPGRIDDILDEHTERTERVADFLDEPRTPVEVMDELFGDLPVTEQFPGMSEAVGHLDVLEAADRVSVREENDRILYERDE
;
A
#
# COMPACT_ATOMS: atom_id res chain seq x y z
N MET A 1 -11.43 13.36 16.67
CA MET A 1 -10.06 13.81 16.95
C MET A 1 -9.43 14.33 15.66
N PHE A 2 -9.28 13.52 14.65
CA PHE A 2 -8.74 13.96 13.36
C PHE A 2 -9.80 14.56 12.43
N GLU A 3 -9.42 15.60 11.70
CA GLU A 3 -10.20 16.15 10.58
C GLU A 3 -9.62 15.62 9.28
N GLN A 4 -10.47 15.08 8.39
CA GLN A 4 -10.09 14.63 7.07
C GLN A 4 -9.91 15.82 6.13
N VAL A 5 -8.78 15.88 5.44
CA VAL A 5 -8.44 16.87 4.41
C VAL A 5 -8.14 16.14 3.10
N PRO A 6 -9.08 16.07 2.15
CA PRO A 6 -8.88 15.35 0.89
C PRO A 6 -7.97 16.12 -0.07
N VAL A 7 -6.70 15.73 -0.17
CA VAL A 7 -5.66 16.36 -0.97
C VAL A 7 -5.70 15.86 -2.43
N PRO A 8 -5.62 16.72 -3.45
CA PRO A 8 -5.59 16.30 -4.85
C PRO A 8 -4.32 15.52 -5.18
N THR A 9 -4.48 14.45 -5.98
CA THR A 9 -3.38 13.61 -6.47
C THR A 9 -3.45 13.43 -7.99
N PRO A 10 -2.32 13.14 -8.66
CA PRO A 10 -2.31 12.78 -10.07
C PRO A 10 -2.65 11.29 -10.29
N PHE A 11 -2.83 10.51 -9.23
CA PHE A 11 -3.04 9.06 -9.27
C PHE A 11 -4.50 8.70 -9.52
N GLN A 12 -4.73 7.55 -10.17
CA GLN A 12 -6.08 7.11 -10.57
C GLN A 12 -6.99 6.76 -9.39
N VAL A 13 -6.41 6.38 -8.25
CA VAL A 13 -7.15 6.07 -7.02
C VAL A 13 -7.97 7.26 -6.53
N GLY A 14 -7.58 8.48 -6.89
CA GLY A 14 -8.25 9.73 -6.55
C GLY A 14 -7.54 10.50 -5.45
N ARG A 15 -8.27 11.37 -4.75
CA ARG A 15 -7.70 12.19 -3.67
C ARG A 15 -7.19 11.32 -2.54
N VAL A 16 -6.03 11.67 -1.97
CA VAL A 16 -5.57 11.10 -0.72
C VAL A 16 -6.19 11.86 0.46
N ASN A 17 -6.52 11.16 1.50
CA ASN A 17 -7.04 11.74 2.74
C ASN A 17 -5.87 12.01 3.69
N ALA A 18 -5.44 13.26 3.79
CA ALA A 18 -4.64 13.68 4.91
C ALA A 18 -5.52 13.84 6.16
N TYR A 19 -4.96 13.58 7.33
CA TYR A 19 -5.68 13.71 8.60
C TYR A 19 -4.98 14.70 9.51
N LEU A 20 -5.67 15.79 9.87
CA LEU A 20 -5.14 16.87 10.70
C LEU A 20 -5.69 16.78 12.12
N ALA A 21 -4.82 16.83 13.13
CA ALA A 21 -5.16 17.01 14.52
C ALA A 21 -4.16 17.98 15.17
N ASP A 22 -4.65 19.13 15.63
CA ASP A 22 -3.84 20.23 16.16
C ASP A 22 -2.68 20.59 15.19
N ARG A 23 -1.45 20.25 15.52
CA ARG A 23 -0.23 20.50 14.70
C ARG A 23 0.39 19.21 14.13
N THR A 24 -0.36 18.13 14.14
CA THR A 24 0.04 16.84 13.54
C THR A 24 -0.75 16.60 12.26
N LEU A 25 -0.06 16.22 11.20
CA LEU A 25 -0.65 15.85 9.93
C LEU A 25 -0.25 14.40 9.59
N VAL A 26 -1.22 13.57 9.23
CA VAL A 26 -0.98 12.20 8.73
C VAL A 26 -1.13 12.21 7.22
N ASP A 27 -0.18 11.60 6.50
CA ASP A 27 -0.16 11.43 5.05
C ASP A 27 -0.43 12.73 4.27
N PRO A 28 0.55 13.65 4.18
CA PRO A 28 0.34 15.01 3.66
C PRO A 28 0.04 15.09 2.16
N GLY A 29 0.16 13.99 1.41
CA GLY A 29 -0.10 14.00 -0.02
C GLY A 29 1.15 14.00 -0.91
N PRO A 30 0.97 13.98 -2.25
CA PRO A 30 2.08 13.98 -3.22
C PRO A 30 2.77 15.33 -3.31
N ASP A 31 4.07 15.35 -3.60
CA ASP A 31 4.78 16.61 -3.86
C ASP A 31 4.39 17.20 -5.22
N SER A 32 3.29 17.94 -5.23
CA SER A 32 2.84 18.73 -6.35
C SER A 32 2.47 20.16 -5.92
N ASP A 33 2.54 21.10 -6.85
CA ASP A 33 2.14 22.48 -6.54
C ASP A 33 0.64 22.59 -6.26
N GLU A 34 -0.18 21.74 -6.86
CA GLU A 34 -1.63 21.68 -6.62
C GLU A 34 -1.94 21.17 -5.21
N ALA A 35 -1.34 20.04 -4.81
CA ALA A 35 -1.50 19.48 -3.48
C ALA A 35 -0.99 20.45 -2.40
N TRP A 36 0.17 21.06 -2.64
CA TRP A 36 0.75 22.03 -1.72
C TRP A 36 -0.11 23.27 -1.52
N ALA A 37 -0.60 23.88 -2.62
CA ALA A 37 -1.47 25.04 -2.55
C ALA A 37 -2.78 24.71 -1.83
N HIS A 38 -3.37 23.53 -2.12
CA HIS A 38 -4.57 23.06 -1.45
C HIS A 38 -4.39 22.90 0.06
N LEU A 39 -3.29 22.24 0.50
CA LEU A 39 -2.99 22.11 1.92
C LEU A 39 -2.75 23.45 2.62
N GLN A 40 -2.08 24.40 1.95
CA GLN A 40 -1.90 25.75 2.50
C GLN A 40 -3.25 26.46 2.73
N ASP A 41 -4.17 26.36 1.78
CA ASP A 41 -5.51 26.93 1.91
C ASP A 41 -6.29 26.26 3.05
N GLU A 42 -6.27 24.93 3.12
CA GLU A 42 -6.95 24.15 4.18
C GLU A 42 -6.39 24.44 5.59
N LEU A 43 -5.07 24.62 5.71
CA LEU A 43 -4.43 25.03 6.96
C LEU A 43 -4.81 26.48 7.33
N ALA A 44 -4.82 27.39 6.34
CA ALA A 44 -5.18 28.79 6.59
C ALA A 44 -6.65 28.96 7.02
N ASP A 45 -7.57 28.15 6.52
CA ASP A 45 -8.98 28.11 6.96
C ASP A 45 -9.12 27.69 8.44
N ARG A 46 -8.06 27.10 9.02
CA ARG A 46 -7.96 26.68 10.43
C ARG A 46 -7.01 27.56 11.26
N ASP A 47 -6.70 28.76 10.75
CA ASP A 47 -5.73 29.68 11.36
C ASP A 47 -4.33 29.07 11.57
N LEU A 48 -3.90 28.13 10.72
CA LEU A 48 -2.59 27.50 10.72
C LEU A 48 -1.83 27.86 9.44
N ALA A 49 -0.49 27.86 9.54
CA ALA A 49 0.42 27.91 8.41
C ALA A 49 1.22 26.58 8.32
N PRO A 50 1.83 26.24 7.18
CA PRO A 50 2.70 25.06 7.09
C PRO A 50 3.82 25.02 8.15
N ASP A 51 4.33 26.16 8.56
CA ASP A 51 5.36 26.29 9.60
C ASP A 51 4.84 25.99 11.02
N ASP A 52 3.51 25.92 11.21
CA ASP A 52 2.88 25.55 12.48
C ASP A 52 2.74 24.04 12.66
N ILE A 53 2.91 23.26 11.58
CA ILE A 53 2.88 21.78 11.65
C ILE A 53 4.20 21.30 12.28
N GLU A 54 4.08 20.60 13.39
CA GLU A 54 5.20 20.15 14.21
C GLU A 54 5.56 18.67 13.97
N GLN A 55 4.57 17.87 13.52
CA GLN A 55 4.73 16.43 13.37
C GLN A 55 4.01 15.92 12.12
N LEU A 56 4.67 15.03 11.40
CA LEU A 56 4.08 14.20 10.34
C LEU A 56 4.14 12.74 10.74
N LEU A 57 3.02 12.04 10.56
CA LEU A 57 2.91 10.61 10.69
C LEU A 57 2.65 10.03 9.30
N ILE A 58 3.41 9.02 8.90
CA ILE A 58 3.27 8.39 7.57
C ILE A 58 2.81 6.96 7.76
N THR A 59 1.68 6.61 7.15
CA THR A 59 1.12 5.25 7.23
C THR A 59 1.92 4.26 6.39
N HIS A 60 2.34 4.66 5.19
CA HIS A 60 3.14 3.82 4.28
C HIS A 60 3.88 4.67 3.22
N PRO A 61 4.91 4.12 2.54
CA PRO A 61 5.83 4.90 1.71
C PRO A 61 5.37 5.08 0.25
N HIS A 62 4.06 5.19 -0.03
CA HIS A 62 3.62 5.52 -1.38
C HIS A 62 3.68 7.03 -1.66
N PRO A 63 4.00 7.43 -2.90
CA PRO A 63 4.23 8.83 -3.29
C PRO A 63 3.11 9.79 -2.94
N ASP A 64 1.86 9.34 -3.02
CA ASP A 64 0.68 10.14 -2.72
C ASP A 64 0.41 10.30 -1.23
N HIS A 65 1.11 9.56 -0.37
CA HIS A 65 1.01 9.69 1.09
C HIS A 65 2.14 10.52 1.67
N PHE A 66 3.40 10.24 1.30
CA PHE A 66 4.53 10.90 1.95
C PHE A 66 5.16 12.05 1.14
N GLY A 67 4.78 12.25 -0.13
CA GLY A 67 5.48 13.14 -1.05
C GLY A 67 5.76 14.54 -0.52
N LEU A 68 4.77 15.18 0.12
CA LEU A 68 4.92 16.51 0.72
C LEU A 68 5.69 16.53 2.05
N ALA A 69 6.05 15.37 2.61
CA ALA A 69 6.75 15.31 3.90
C ALA A 69 8.06 16.10 3.89
N ASN A 70 8.78 16.11 2.78
CA ASN A 70 10.00 16.91 2.63
C ASN A 70 9.75 18.42 2.80
N ARG A 71 8.65 18.96 2.24
CA ARG A 71 8.32 20.40 2.35
C ARG A 71 8.03 20.81 3.80
N PHE A 72 7.41 19.93 4.60
CA PHE A 72 7.16 20.18 6.02
C PHE A 72 8.41 19.96 6.87
N ALA A 73 9.21 18.92 6.58
CA ALA A 73 10.50 18.68 7.25
C ALA A 73 11.45 19.88 7.10
N ASP A 74 11.52 20.49 5.92
CA ASP A 74 12.30 21.71 5.66
C ASP A 74 11.82 22.92 6.51
N ARG A 75 10.61 22.85 7.08
CA ARG A 75 10.02 23.86 7.96
C ARG A 75 10.12 23.51 9.45
N GLY A 76 10.70 22.36 9.74
CA GLY A 76 10.99 21.93 11.12
C GLY A 76 10.00 20.92 11.70
N ALA A 77 9.05 20.41 10.90
CA ALA A 77 8.21 19.30 11.32
C ALA A 77 9.04 18.01 11.45
N THR A 78 8.78 17.23 12.51
CA THR A 78 9.37 15.89 12.67
C THR A 78 8.59 14.87 11.84
N VAL A 79 9.28 13.95 11.18
CA VAL A 79 8.68 12.90 10.35
C VAL A 79 8.82 11.56 11.06
N VAL A 80 7.70 10.86 11.24
CA VAL A 80 7.62 9.55 11.92
C VAL A 80 6.99 8.52 10.98
N ALA A 81 7.64 7.36 10.82
CA ALA A 81 7.17 6.27 9.97
C ALA A 81 7.66 4.92 10.49
N HIS A 82 7.19 3.82 9.90
CA HIS A 82 7.77 2.50 10.12
C HIS A 82 9.24 2.45 9.67
N PRO A 83 10.13 1.66 10.31
CA PRO A 83 11.53 1.56 9.90
C PRO A 83 11.75 1.21 8.42
N ASP A 84 10.93 0.30 7.86
CA ASP A 84 11.04 -0.11 6.46
C ASP A 84 10.53 1.00 5.52
N ALA A 85 9.41 1.65 5.84
CA ALA A 85 8.94 2.84 5.14
C ALA A 85 9.99 3.97 5.19
N ALA A 86 10.61 4.19 6.35
CA ALA A 86 11.67 5.17 6.53
C ALA A 86 12.90 4.90 5.63
N GLN A 87 13.24 3.63 5.41
CA GLN A 87 14.33 3.26 4.51
C GLN A 87 13.97 3.56 3.05
N ILE A 88 12.75 3.23 2.62
CA ILE A 88 12.24 3.52 1.28
C ILE A 88 12.19 5.04 1.04
N MET A 89 11.61 5.80 1.96
CA MET A 89 11.47 7.25 1.86
C MET A 89 12.82 7.98 1.83
N ALA A 90 13.85 7.44 2.50
CA ALA A 90 15.19 8.07 2.53
C ALA A 90 15.90 8.02 1.17
N ASP A 91 15.60 7.05 0.33
CA ASP A 91 16.13 6.92 -1.04
C ASP A 91 15.08 6.28 -1.96
N PHE A 92 13.96 6.97 -2.13
CA PHE A 92 12.83 6.46 -2.95
C PHE A 92 13.24 6.17 -4.40
N PRO A 93 14.03 7.00 -5.10
CA PRO A 93 14.51 6.66 -6.45
C PRO A 93 15.36 5.41 -6.50
N GLY A 94 16.29 5.23 -5.55
CA GLY A 94 17.15 4.04 -5.49
C GLY A 94 16.36 2.77 -5.14
N HIS A 95 15.35 2.87 -4.27
CA HIS A 95 14.42 1.77 -3.99
C HIS A 95 13.67 1.35 -5.25
N LEU A 96 13.10 2.31 -5.98
CA LEU A 96 12.37 2.06 -7.22
C LEU A 96 13.25 1.41 -8.30
N GLU A 97 14.51 1.86 -8.48
CA GLU A 97 15.45 1.22 -9.42
C GLU A 97 15.73 -0.25 -9.07
N ALA A 98 15.84 -0.55 -7.76
CA ALA A 98 16.03 -1.92 -7.28
C ALA A 98 14.78 -2.79 -7.56
N GLU A 99 13.57 -2.27 -7.29
CA GLU A 99 12.31 -2.96 -7.61
C GLU A 99 12.17 -3.20 -9.11
N GLN A 100 12.42 -2.21 -9.95
CA GLN A 100 12.37 -2.33 -11.41
C GLN A 100 13.29 -3.43 -11.92
N THR A 101 14.51 -3.47 -11.40
CA THR A 101 15.49 -4.51 -11.79
C THR A 101 14.97 -5.91 -11.45
N TYR A 102 14.43 -6.08 -10.24
CA TYR A 102 13.89 -7.36 -9.79
C TYR A 102 12.65 -7.77 -10.59
N PHE A 103 11.66 -6.89 -10.70
CA PHE A 103 10.38 -7.24 -11.32
C PHE A 103 10.48 -7.41 -12.84
N ARG A 104 11.41 -6.77 -13.52
CA ARG A 104 11.66 -7.04 -14.94
C ARG A 104 11.96 -8.52 -15.15
N ASP A 105 12.97 -9.04 -14.46
CA ASP A 105 13.38 -10.44 -14.58
C ASP A 105 12.28 -11.39 -14.10
N PHE A 106 11.61 -11.05 -13.01
CA PHE A 106 10.51 -11.84 -12.47
C PHE A 106 9.33 -11.93 -13.43
N PHE A 107 8.89 -10.81 -14.02
CA PHE A 107 7.77 -10.80 -14.97
C PHE A 107 8.09 -11.52 -16.28
N GLU A 108 9.34 -11.46 -16.75
CA GLU A 108 9.76 -12.30 -17.89
C GLU A 108 9.60 -13.80 -17.55
N ARG A 109 10.04 -14.22 -16.37
CA ARG A 109 9.85 -15.61 -15.91
C ARG A 109 8.37 -15.96 -15.71
N CYS A 110 7.53 -15.00 -15.35
CA CYS A 110 6.06 -15.15 -15.27
C CYS A 110 5.39 -15.25 -16.64
N GLY A 111 6.13 -15.12 -17.76
CA GLY A 111 5.60 -15.23 -19.12
C GLY A 111 5.41 -13.92 -19.86
N MET A 112 5.69 -12.78 -19.26
CA MET A 112 5.60 -11.47 -19.92
C MET A 112 6.65 -11.33 -21.01
N ALA A 113 6.30 -10.67 -22.12
CA ALA A 113 7.26 -10.35 -23.15
C ALA A 113 8.28 -9.31 -22.63
N PRO A 114 9.59 -9.42 -22.95
CA PRO A 114 10.61 -8.52 -22.41
C PRO A 114 10.31 -7.03 -22.59
N SER A 115 9.82 -6.63 -23.77
CA SER A 115 9.45 -5.23 -24.03
C SER A 115 8.25 -4.74 -23.21
N THR A 116 7.36 -5.65 -22.81
CA THR A 116 6.24 -5.34 -21.95
C THR A 116 6.70 -5.27 -20.49
N ALA A 117 7.54 -6.19 -20.05
CA ALA A 117 8.14 -6.16 -18.73
C ALA A 117 8.93 -4.85 -18.50
N ASP A 118 9.74 -4.44 -19.48
CA ASP A 118 10.42 -3.12 -19.46
C ASP A 118 9.40 -1.99 -19.30
N ALA A 119 8.39 -1.93 -20.14
CA ALA A 119 7.41 -0.85 -20.12
C ALA A 119 6.61 -0.80 -18.81
N VAL A 120 6.22 -1.95 -18.25
CA VAL A 120 5.45 -2.04 -16.99
C VAL A 120 6.30 -1.60 -15.80
N THR A 121 7.57 -2.00 -15.74
CA THR A 121 8.46 -1.67 -14.63
C THR A 121 9.01 -0.25 -14.68
N GLU A 122 9.11 0.38 -15.86
CA GLU A 122 9.53 1.78 -16.02
C GLU A 122 8.45 2.81 -15.72
N LEU A 123 7.15 2.43 -15.72
CA LEU A 123 6.03 3.35 -15.45
C LEU A 123 6.16 4.16 -14.15
N PRO A 124 6.58 3.55 -13.01
CA PRO A 124 6.71 4.29 -11.76
C PRO A 124 7.72 5.45 -11.80
N GLU A 125 8.68 5.46 -12.73
CA GLU A 125 9.62 6.58 -12.90
C GLU A 125 8.90 7.93 -13.17
N ALA A 126 7.74 7.89 -13.83
CA ALA A 126 6.93 9.07 -14.06
C ALA A 126 6.43 9.73 -12.77
N PHE A 127 6.43 8.99 -11.67
CA PHE A 127 5.89 9.44 -10.38
C PHE A 127 6.96 9.79 -9.35
N VAL A 128 8.25 9.54 -9.64
CA VAL A 128 9.39 9.83 -8.71
C VAL A 128 9.40 11.30 -8.26
N HIS A 129 9.04 12.22 -9.15
CA HIS A 129 9.05 13.65 -8.82
C HIS A 129 7.97 14.06 -7.80
N TYR A 130 6.95 13.20 -7.54
CA TYR A 130 5.94 13.40 -6.50
C TYR A 130 6.38 12.90 -5.13
N ALA A 131 7.55 12.25 -5.04
CA ALA A 131 8.06 11.62 -3.83
C ALA A 131 9.56 11.93 -3.61
N PRO A 132 9.93 13.19 -3.37
CA PRO A 132 11.30 13.53 -3.04
C PRO A 132 11.71 12.81 -1.76
N SER A 133 12.95 12.33 -1.72
CA SER A 133 13.48 11.62 -0.56
C SER A 133 13.39 12.48 0.70
N VAL A 134 13.02 11.84 1.81
CA VAL A 134 12.90 12.48 3.13
C VAL A 134 13.47 11.58 4.21
N THR A 135 14.19 12.18 5.15
CA THR A 135 14.72 11.47 6.32
C THR A 135 13.70 11.55 7.46
N THR A 136 13.43 10.42 8.10
CA THR A 136 12.55 10.37 9.28
C THR A 136 13.32 10.68 10.56
N ASP A 137 12.69 11.42 11.48
CA ASP A 137 13.23 11.74 12.81
C ASP A 137 12.86 10.65 13.83
N GLY A 138 11.69 10.04 13.67
CA GLY A 138 11.20 8.97 14.53
C GLY A 138 10.86 7.69 13.74
N LYS A 139 11.03 6.54 14.39
CA LYS A 139 10.64 5.25 13.83
C LYS A 139 9.75 4.53 14.83
N VAL A 140 8.62 4.02 14.36
CA VAL A 140 7.61 3.31 15.16
C VAL A 140 7.18 2.01 14.48
N ARG A 141 6.77 1.04 15.29
CA ARG A 141 6.28 -0.28 14.86
C ARG A 141 5.20 -0.78 15.82
N ALA A 142 4.65 -1.93 15.56
CA ALA A 142 3.65 -2.56 16.43
C ALA A 142 4.05 -2.51 17.91
N GLY A 143 3.12 -2.03 18.75
CA GLY A 143 3.29 -1.88 20.19
C GLY A 143 3.91 -0.57 20.64
N ASP A 144 4.41 0.27 19.73
CA ASP A 144 4.82 1.63 20.05
C ASP A 144 3.61 2.56 20.14
N SER A 145 3.82 3.78 20.64
CA SER A 145 2.81 4.83 20.62
C SER A 145 3.38 6.19 20.23
N VAL A 146 2.53 7.05 19.70
CA VAL A 146 2.85 8.46 19.39
C VAL A 146 1.85 9.37 20.07
N MET A 147 2.32 10.56 20.49
CA MET A 147 1.45 11.56 21.12
C MET A 147 0.98 12.56 20.08
N VAL A 148 -0.34 12.82 20.04
CA VAL A 148 -0.98 13.82 19.18
C VAL A 148 -2.00 14.59 20.01
N ASP A 149 -1.87 15.90 20.15
CA ASP A 149 -2.79 16.78 20.90
C ASP A 149 -3.12 16.25 22.32
N GLY A 150 -2.10 15.71 23.01
CA GLY A 150 -2.25 15.15 24.35
C GLY A 150 -2.91 13.77 24.42
N HIS A 151 -3.27 13.17 23.29
CA HIS A 151 -3.79 11.81 23.17
C HIS A 151 -2.69 10.84 22.72
N GLU A 152 -2.71 9.63 23.25
CA GLU A 152 -1.83 8.54 22.84
C GLU A 152 -2.47 7.78 21.69
N LEU A 153 -1.75 7.67 20.59
CA LEU A 153 -2.10 6.79 19.47
C LEU A 153 -1.25 5.52 19.55
N LEU A 154 -1.90 4.38 19.55
CA LEU A 154 -1.20 3.09 19.47
C LEU A 154 -0.86 2.78 18.02
N VAL A 155 0.34 2.23 17.80
CA VAL A 155 0.81 1.83 16.48
C VAL A 155 0.70 0.32 16.35
N ASP A 156 0.19 -0.15 15.22
CA ASP A 156 0.27 -1.57 14.85
C ASP A 156 0.74 -1.72 13.40
N ASP A 157 1.44 -2.82 13.11
CA ASP A 157 1.95 -3.11 11.78
C ASP A 157 0.81 -3.70 10.93
N LEU A 158 0.73 -3.26 9.69
CA LEU A 158 -0.17 -3.81 8.68
C LEU A 158 0.66 -4.49 7.58
N VAL A 159 0.07 -5.49 6.94
CA VAL A 159 0.69 -6.20 5.82
C VAL A 159 -0.30 -6.27 4.67
N GLY A 160 0.18 -6.04 3.45
CA GLY A 160 -0.61 -6.30 2.26
C GLY A 160 -0.40 -5.28 1.15
N HIS A 161 -0.70 -4.01 1.40
CA HIS A 161 -0.67 -2.98 0.38
C HIS A 161 0.75 -2.45 0.12
N ALA A 162 1.52 -2.19 1.17
CA ALA A 162 2.87 -1.64 1.06
C ALA A 162 3.83 -2.21 2.12
N ALA A 163 5.14 -2.16 1.82
CA ALA A 163 6.16 -2.50 2.80
C ALA A 163 6.26 -1.43 3.90
N GLY A 164 6.24 -1.86 5.16
CA GLY A 164 6.30 -0.94 6.30
C GLY A 164 5.02 -0.12 6.49
N GLU A 165 3.88 -0.69 6.14
CA GLU A 165 2.56 -0.11 6.40
C GLU A 165 2.18 -0.26 7.87
N ILE A 166 1.62 0.81 8.46
CA ILE A 166 1.17 0.85 9.86
C ILE A 166 -0.17 1.56 9.98
N LEU A 167 -0.90 1.22 11.04
CA LEU A 167 -2.07 1.98 11.48
C LEU A 167 -1.76 2.83 12.72
N PHE A 168 -2.59 3.85 12.95
CA PHE A 168 -2.61 4.67 14.15
C PHE A 168 -3.98 4.56 14.81
N ALA A 169 -4.07 3.82 15.92
CA ALA A 169 -5.29 3.58 16.66
C ALA A 169 -5.48 4.60 17.80
N PHE A 170 -6.70 5.06 17.99
CA PHE A 170 -7.06 6.06 19.00
C PHE A 170 -8.50 5.93 19.49
N ASP A 171 -8.80 6.51 20.65
CA ASP A 171 -10.17 6.66 21.14
C ASP A 171 -10.82 7.86 20.45
N GLY A 172 -11.75 7.61 19.54
CA GLY A 172 -12.45 8.61 18.74
C GLY A 172 -13.87 8.88 19.22
N ALA A 173 -14.66 9.55 18.37
CA ALA A 173 -16.04 9.90 18.71
C ALA A 173 -17.00 8.71 18.70
N THR A 174 -16.72 7.67 17.92
CA THR A 174 -17.55 6.46 17.80
C THR A 174 -17.08 5.31 18.67
N GLY A 175 -15.92 5.43 19.27
CA GLY A 175 -15.26 4.40 20.06
C GLY A 175 -13.80 4.23 19.66
N ARG A 176 -13.32 2.98 19.47
CA ARG A 176 -11.95 2.70 19.01
C ARG A 176 -11.87 2.90 17.51
N GLU A 177 -11.11 3.87 17.07
CA GLU A 177 -10.94 4.24 15.66
C GLU A 177 -9.47 4.07 15.23
N ALA A 178 -9.20 3.89 13.93
CA ALA A 178 -7.84 3.86 13.41
C ALA A 178 -7.70 4.54 12.05
N ILE A 179 -6.58 5.24 11.82
CA ILE A 179 -6.11 5.62 10.49
C ILE A 179 -5.34 4.41 9.95
N VAL A 180 -5.79 3.86 8.82
CA VAL A 180 -5.33 2.55 8.30
C VAL A 180 -4.61 2.64 6.96
N GLY A 181 -4.26 3.86 6.51
CA GLY A 181 -3.66 4.03 5.18
C GLY A 181 -4.53 3.40 4.09
N ASP A 182 -3.89 2.64 3.22
CA ASP A 182 -4.57 1.97 2.11
C ASP A 182 -4.82 0.47 2.35
N ASN A 183 -4.62 -0.01 3.58
CA ASN A 183 -4.85 -1.42 3.90
C ASN A 183 -6.33 -1.83 3.80
N VAL A 184 -7.25 -0.95 4.21
CA VAL A 184 -8.70 -1.17 4.09
C VAL A 184 -9.36 0.08 3.52
N LEU A 185 -9.96 -0.03 2.33
CA LEU A 185 -10.72 1.04 1.68
C LEU A 185 -12.21 0.72 1.65
N ALA A 186 -13.05 1.76 1.75
CA ALA A 186 -14.50 1.59 1.89
C ALA A 186 -15.18 0.95 0.66
N GLU A 187 -14.72 1.27 -0.55
CA GLU A 187 -15.49 1.02 -1.78
C GLU A 187 -14.75 0.12 -2.78
N ILE A 188 -13.46 -0.11 -2.58
CA ILE A 188 -12.63 -0.97 -3.42
C ILE A 188 -11.73 -1.84 -2.54
N SER A 189 -11.40 -3.04 -3.02
CA SER A 189 -10.37 -3.87 -2.37
C SER A 189 -8.99 -3.34 -2.76
N PRO A 190 -8.12 -3.04 -1.78
CA PRO A 190 -6.75 -2.62 -2.06
C PRO A 190 -5.97 -3.69 -2.82
N ASN A 191 -5.09 -3.26 -3.72
CA ASN A 191 -4.23 -4.19 -4.43
C ASN A 191 -3.12 -4.72 -3.50
N PRO A 192 -2.88 -6.04 -3.44
CA PRO A 192 -1.79 -6.65 -2.68
C PRO A 192 -0.49 -6.55 -3.49
N PHE A 193 0.09 -5.37 -3.59
CA PHE A 193 1.25 -5.15 -4.44
C PHE A 193 2.40 -6.11 -4.13
N LEU A 194 2.94 -6.72 -5.20
CA LEU A 194 4.13 -7.56 -5.11
C LEU A 194 5.30 -6.78 -4.51
N GLN A 195 6.04 -7.44 -3.65
CA GLN A 195 7.25 -6.90 -3.04
C GLN A 195 8.46 -7.75 -3.42
N PRO A 196 9.62 -7.14 -3.67
CA PRO A 196 10.84 -7.88 -3.94
C PRO A 196 11.33 -8.59 -2.64
N PRO A 197 12.27 -9.55 -2.75
CA PRO A 197 12.92 -10.11 -1.58
C PRO A 197 13.58 -9.04 -0.71
N HIS A 198 13.47 -9.18 0.62
CA HIS A 198 14.14 -8.27 1.56
C HIS A 198 15.66 -8.35 1.49
N GLU A 199 16.21 -9.50 1.09
CA GLU A 199 17.65 -9.72 0.93
C GLU A 199 17.94 -10.37 -0.43
N PRO A 200 19.07 -10.04 -1.08
CA PRO A 200 19.46 -10.65 -2.34
C PRO A 200 19.55 -12.19 -2.24
N GLY A 201 18.81 -12.90 -3.09
CA GLY A 201 18.79 -14.36 -3.16
C GLY A 201 17.83 -15.04 -2.17
N ALA A 202 17.06 -14.27 -1.39
CA ALA A 202 15.92 -14.81 -0.64
C ALA A 202 14.70 -14.97 -1.57
N ASP A 203 13.72 -15.74 -1.12
CA ASP A 203 12.42 -15.81 -1.76
C ASP A 203 11.66 -14.48 -1.56
N ARG A 204 10.83 -14.09 -2.54
CA ARG A 204 9.95 -12.95 -2.37
C ARG A 204 8.88 -13.25 -1.31
N PRO A 205 8.36 -12.25 -0.61
CA PRO A 205 7.23 -12.45 0.28
C PRO A 205 5.98 -12.85 -0.52
N HIS A 206 5.19 -13.76 0.03
CA HIS A 206 3.85 -14.10 -0.44
C HIS A 206 2.87 -13.09 0.14
N VAL A 207 2.64 -11.99 -0.59
CA VAL A 207 1.94 -10.80 -0.05
C VAL A 207 0.48 -11.08 0.24
N LEU A 208 -0.29 -11.66 -0.70
CA LEU A 208 -1.74 -11.86 -0.51
C LEU A 208 -2.08 -12.84 0.62
N PRO A 209 -1.40 -13.99 0.81
CA PRO A 209 -1.61 -14.83 1.99
C PRO A 209 -1.38 -14.06 3.30
N ALA A 210 -0.28 -13.31 3.40
CA ALA A 210 0.03 -12.51 4.59
C ALA A 210 -0.98 -11.37 4.79
N TYR A 211 -1.47 -10.76 3.72
CA TYR A 211 -2.53 -9.75 3.77
C TYR A 211 -3.84 -10.33 4.31
N ASN A 212 -4.25 -11.51 3.83
CA ASN A 212 -5.45 -12.18 4.34
C ASN A 212 -5.35 -12.48 5.84
N ASP A 213 -4.17 -12.92 6.31
CA ASP A 213 -3.92 -13.15 7.74
C ASP A 213 -3.95 -11.84 8.53
N SER A 214 -3.37 -10.75 8.01
CA SER A 214 -3.40 -9.41 8.60
C SER A 214 -4.82 -8.87 8.69
N LEU A 215 -5.60 -8.98 7.63
CA LEU A 215 -7.02 -8.59 7.60
C LEU A 215 -7.85 -9.40 8.61
N ALA A 216 -7.65 -10.71 8.68
CA ALA A 216 -8.37 -11.55 9.64
C ALA A 216 -8.05 -11.17 11.10
N ALA A 217 -6.79 -10.85 11.40
CA ALA A 217 -6.41 -10.34 12.72
C ALA A 217 -7.05 -8.98 13.01
N LEU A 218 -7.00 -8.06 12.06
CA LEU A 218 -7.57 -6.71 12.17
C LEU A 218 -9.10 -6.73 12.34
N ARG A 219 -9.80 -7.69 11.69
CA ARG A 219 -11.25 -7.91 11.84
C ARG A 219 -11.62 -8.31 13.27
N ASP A 220 -10.78 -9.12 13.90
CA ASP A 220 -11.02 -9.63 15.24
C ASP A 220 -10.70 -8.58 16.34
N ASP A 221 -10.09 -7.45 15.97
CA ASP A 221 -9.90 -6.29 16.82
C ASP A 221 -11.19 -5.44 16.86
N ASP A 222 -11.54 -4.96 18.05
CA ASP A 222 -12.79 -4.21 18.30
C ASP A 222 -12.68 -2.74 17.81
N TYR A 223 -12.54 -2.51 16.48
CA TYR A 223 -12.59 -1.17 15.88
C TYR A 223 -14.02 -0.80 15.48
N ASP A 224 -14.43 0.42 15.82
CA ASP A 224 -15.74 0.97 15.47
C ASP A 224 -15.73 1.76 14.16
N ARG A 225 -14.55 2.24 13.71
CA ARG A 225 -14.39 3.00 12.46
C ARG A 225 -12.95 2.97 11.97
N PHE A 226 -12.78 2.88 10.64
CA PHE A 226 -11.51 3.19 9.99
C PHE A 226 -11.55 4.50 9.22
N HIS A 227 -10.40 5.17 9.22
CA HIS A 227 -10.06 6.37 8.47
C HIS A 227 -9.04 5.99 7.40
N PRO A 228 -9.48 5.65 6.16
CA PRO A 228 -8.58 5.16 5.12
C PRO A 228 -7.89 6.29 4.37
N GLY A 229 -6.79 5.97 3.69
CA GLY A 229 -6.01 6.89 2.87
C GLY A 229 -6.76 7.47 1.67
N HIS A 230 -7.82 6.79 1.21
CA HIS A 230 -8.65 7.26 0.10
C HIS A 230 -10.14 7.09 0.39
N ARG A 231 -10.98 7.92 -0.28
CA ARG A 231 -12.45 7.84 -0.30
C ARG A 231 -13.10 8.09 1.06
N GLY A 232 -14.22 7.39 1.34
CA GLY A 232 -14.99 7.56 2.57
C GLY A 232 -14.46 6.75 3.76
N HIS A 233 -14.95 7.06 4.96
CA HIS A 233 -14.66 6.26 6.15
C HIS A 233 -15.31 4.86 6.04
N VAL A 234 -14.71 3.89 6.72
CA VAL A 234 -15.29 2.56 6.91
C VAL A 234 -16.04 2.57 8.24
N GLU A 235 -17.37 2.55 8.16
CA GLU A 235 -18.26 2.65 9.35
C GLU A 235 -18.52 1.28 10.00
N ASP A 236 -18.24 0.19 9.31
CA ASP A 236 -18.33 -1.19 9.77
C ASP A 236 -17.04 -1.93 9.39
N PRO A 237 -15.94 -1.76 10.15
CA PRO A 237 -14.67 -2.39 9.85
C PRO A 237 -14.72 -3.90 9.69
N PRO A 238 -15.33 -4.68 10.62
CA PRO A 238 -15.43 -6.13 10.47
C PRO A 238 -16.18 -6.55 9.20
N GLY A 239 -17.34 -5.92 8.91
CA GLY A 239 -18.13 -6.22 7.72
C GLY A 239 -17.36 -5.91 6.43
N ARG A 240 -16.64 -4.78 6.36
CA ARG A 240 -15.84 -4.45 5.19
C ARG A 240 -14.66 -5.40 4.98
N ILE A 241 -14.01 -5.83 6.06
CA ILE A 241 -12.93 -6.81 5.98
C ILE A 241 -13.45 -8.17 5.51
N ASP A 242 -14.61 -8.61 6.01
CA ASP A 242 -15.27 -9.85 5.53
C ASP A 242 -15.55 -9.76 4.02
N ASP A 243 -16.07 -8.64 3.51
CA ASP A 243 -16.28 -8.43 2.07
C ASP A 243 -14.97 -8.59 1.26
N ILE A 244 -13.85 -8.01 1.74
CA ILE A 244 -12.53 -8.12 1.07
C ILE A 244 -12.05 -9.57 1.07
N LEU A 245 -12.12 -10.26 2.20
CA LEU A 245 -11.71 -11.66 2.31
C LEU A 245 -12.56 -12.61 1.44
N ASP A 246 -13.86 -12.33 1.34
CA ASP A 246 -14.77 -13.06 0.45
C ASP A 246 -14.40 -12.83 -1.02
N GLU A 247 -14.13 -11.58 -1.44
CA GLU A 247 -13.66 -11.25 -2.79
C GLU A 247 -12.34 -11.97 -3.13
N HIS A 248 -11.37 -12.01 -2.18
CA HIS A 248 -10.12 -12.73 -2.35
C HIS A 248 -10.35 -14.24 -2.49
N THR A 249 -11.25 -14.81 -1.68
CA THR A 249 -11.60 -16.23 -1.74
C THR A 249 -12.24 -16.58 -3.10
N GLU A 250 -13.24 -15.82 -3.53
CA GLU A 250 -13.91 -16.03 -4.83
C GLU A 250 -12.91 -15.93 -6.01
N ARG A 251 -12.01 -14.96 -5.96
CA ARG A 251 -10.99 -14.79 -7.02
C ARG A 251 -9.96 -15.93 -7.00
N THR A 252 -9.55 -16.40 -5.80
CA THR A 252 -8.65 -17.57 -5.67
C THR A 252 -9.29 -18.83 -6.26
N GLU A 253 -10.58 -19.08 -6.03
CA GLU A 253 -11.27 -20.23 -6.63
C GLU A 253 -11.35 -20.10 -8.15
N ARG A 254 -11.61 -18.91 -8.69
CA ARG A 254 -11.54 -18.68 -10.15
C ARG A 254 -10.16 -18.97 -10.72
N VAL A 255 -9.09 -18.58 -10.04
CA VAL A 255 -7.70 -18.88 -10.44
C VAL A 255 -7.47 -20.39 -10.45
N ALA A 256 -7.92 -21.10 -9.42
CA ALA A 256 -7.82 -22.57 -9.37
C ALA A 256 -8.52 -23.26 -10.55
N ASP A 257 -9.64 -22.71 -11.01
CA ASP A 257 -10.38 -23.26 -12.17
C ASP A 257 -9.64 -23.07 -13.52
N PHE A 258 -8.65 -22.17 -13.60
CA PHE A 258 -7.83 -21.98 -14.81
C PHE A 258 -6.65 -22.94 -14.89
N LEU A 259 -6.31 -23.67 -13.82
CA LEU A 259 -5.08 -24.46 -13.67
C LEU A 259 -5.25 -25.95 -13.98
N ASP A 260 -6.26 -26.35 -14.76
CA ASP A 260 -6.41 -27.73 -15.26
C ASP A 260 -5.25 -28.17 -16.19
N GLU A 261 -4.53 -27.19 -16.74
CA GLU A 261 -3.28 -27.35 -17.51
C GLU A 261 -2.24 -26.36 -16.94
N PRO A 262 -0.92 -26.68 -17.08
CA PRO A 262 0.14 -25.76 -16.62
C PRO A 262 0.02 -24.38 -17.25
N ARG A 263 0.01 -23.32 -16.42
CA ARG A 263 -0.10 -21.92 -16.85
C ARG A 263 0.96 -21.04 -16.21
N THR A 264 1.36 -20.03 -16.94
CA THR A 264 2.18 -18.93 -16.41
C THR A 264 1.30 -17.91 -15.67
N PRO A 265 1.86 -17.12 -14.72
CA PRO A 265 1.13 -16.04 -14.08
C PRO A 265 0.52 -15.01 -15.05
N VAL A 266 1.18 -14.72 -16.17
CA VAL A 266 0.62 -13.83 -17.22
C VAL A 266 -0.63 -14.43 -17.84
N GLU A 267 -0.65 -15.73 -18.16
CA GLU A 267 -1.85 -16.40 -18.68
C GLU A 267 -3.00 -16.39 -17.64
N VAL A 268 -2.70 -16.47 -16.35
CA VAL A 268 -3.69 -16.30 -15.27
C VAL A 268 -4.21 -14.87 -15.20
N MET A 269 -3.32 -13.87 -15.29
CA MET A 269 -3.72 -12.46 -15.34
C MET A 269 -4.66 -12.17 -16.52
N ASP A 270 -4.33 -12.68 -17.72
CA ASP A 270 -5.14 -12.52 -18.93
C ASP A 270 -6.53 -13.15 -18.79
N GLU A 271 -6.63 -14.31 -18.13
CA GLU A 271 -7.92 -14.97 -17.86
C GLU A 271 -8.76 -14.24 -16.80
N LEU A 272 -8.11 -13.59 -15.81
CA LEU A 272 -8.81 -12.83 -14.79
C LEU A 272 -9.37 -11.50 -15.32
N PHE A 273 -8.59 -10.78 -16.10
CA PHE A 273 -8.83 -9.35 -16.41
C PHE A 273 -8.94 -9.06 -17.91
N GLY A 274 -8.56 -9.99 -18.78
CA GLY A 274 -8.47 -9.76 -20.22
C GLY A 274 -7.22 -8.93 -20.59
N ASP A 275 -7.32 -8.20 -21.69
CA ASP A 275 -6.22 -7.36 -22.21
C ASP A 275 -6.11 -6.05 -21.42
N LEU A 276 -5.23 -6.04 -20.42
CA LEU A 276 -4.98 -4.88 -19.57
C LEU A 276 -4.06 -3.86 -20.26
N PRO A 277 -4.34 -2.55 -20.15
CA PRO A 277 -3.38 -1.53 -20.54
C PRO A 277 -2.10 -1.65 -19.69
N VAL A 278 -0.96 -1.21 -20.23
CA VAL A 278 0.36 -1.30 -19.56
C VAL A 278 0.32 -0.74 -18.14
N THR A 279 -0.44 0.34 -17.92
CA THR A 279 -0.61 1.00 -16.60
C THR A 279 -1.31 0.14 -15.55
N GLU A 280 -2.01 -0.91 -15.95
CA GLU A 280 -2.76 -1.80 -15.06
C GLU A 280 -2.14 -3.20 -14.97
N GLN A 281 -1.07 -3.47 -15.74
CA GLN A 281 -0.45 -4.80 -15.75
C GLN A 281 0.35 -5.12 -14.49
N PHE A 282 0.99 -4.14 -13.84
CA PHE A 282 1.66 -4.39 -12.55
C PHE A 282 0.65 -4.76 -11.45
N PRO A 283 -0.41 -3.98 -11.22
CA PRO A 283 -1.50 -4.39 -10.32
C PRO A 283 -2.12 -5.73 -10.70
N GLY A 284 -2.38 -5.98 -12.00
CA GLY A 284 -2.92 -7.24 -12.49
C GLY A 284 -2.01 -8.44 -12.22
N MET A 285 -0.71 -8.28 -12.41
CA MET A 285 0.29 -9.30 -12.04
C MET A 285 0.33 -9.54 -10.54
N SER A 286 0.20 -8.48 -9.72
CA SER A 286 0.16 -8.61 -8.26
C SER A 286 -1.04 -9.45 -7.81
N GLU A 287 -2.20 -9.22 -8.40
CA GLU A 287 -3.39 -10.05 -8.16
C GLU A 287 -3.19 -11.50 -8.61
N ALA A 288 -2.76 -11.72 -9.86
CA ALA A 288 -2.59 -13.07 -10.40
C ALA A 288 -1.59 -13.90 -9.58
N VAL A 289 -0.41 -13.32 -9.31
CA VAL A 289 0.62 -13.97 -8.50
C VAL A 289 0.17 -14.15 -7.06
N GLY A 290 -0.50 -13.15 -6.47
CA GLY A 290 -1.02 -13.24 -5.12
C GLY A 290 -1.98 -14.40 -4.92
N HIS A 291 -2.94 -14.62 -5.84
CA HIS A 291 -3.86 -15.74 -5.77
C HIS A 291 -3.18 -17.09 -6.03
N LEU A 292 -2.16 -17.13 -6.88
CA LEU A 292 -1.32 -18.32 -7.04
C LEU A 292 -0.56 -18.65 -5.76
N ASP A 293 -0.04 -17.64 -5.03
CA ASP A 293 0.61 -17.82 -3.73
C ASP A 293 -0.36 -18.38 -2.67
N VAL A 294 -1.63 -17.94 -2.67
CA VAL A 294 -2.65 -18.48 -1.77
C VAL A 294 -2.90 -19.96 -2.06
N LEU A 295 -2.97 -20.35 -3.34
CA LEU A 295 -3.15 -21.76 -3.73
C LEU A 295 -1.91 -22.59 -3.40
N GLU A 296 -0.71 -22.06 -3.59
CA GLU A 296 0.56 -22.73 -3.23
C GLU A 296 0.66 -22.93 -1.72
N ALA A 297 0.37 -21.91 -0.91
CA ALA A 297 0.36 -22.00 0.55
C ALA A 297 -0.66 -23.01 1.10
N ALA A 298 -1.71 -23.29 0.33
CA ALA A 298 -2.74 -24.28 0.64
C ALA A 298 -2.45 -25.68 0.08
N ASP A 299 -1.26 -25.93 -0.51
CA ASP A 299 -0.89 -27.19 -1.17
C ASP A 299 -1.91 -27.61 -2.26
N ARG A 300 -2.50 -26.65 -2.98
CA ARG A 300 -3.52 -26.90 -4.04
C ARG A 300 -2.93 -26.86 -5.45
N VAL A 301 -1.73 -26.36 -5.60
CA VAL A 301 -1.01 -26.25 -6.88
C VAL A 301 0.43 -26.66 -6.72
N SER A 302 1.00 -27.24 -7.76
CA SER A 302 2.43 -27.45 -7.91
C SER A 302 3.06 -26.36 -8.77
N VAL A 303 4.25 -25.91 -8.37
CA VAL A 303 5.03 -24.90 -9.06
C VAL A 303 6.26 -25.55 -9.67
N ARG A 304 6.56 -25.25 -10.94
CA ARG A 304 7.79 -25.69 -11.59
C ARG A 304 8.37 -24.64 -12.51
N GLU A 305 9.67 -24.68 -12.73
CA GLU A 305 10.34 -23.91 -13.77
C GLU A 305 10.60 -24.77 -15.01
N GLU A 306 10.21 -24.26 -16.16
CA GLU A 306 10.46 -24.90 -17.45
C GLU A 306 10.80 -23.83 -18.49
N ASN A 307 11.98 -23.95 -19.15
CA ASN A 307 12.46 -23.01 -20.18
C ASN A 307 12.47 -21.54 -19.68
N ASP A 308 12.99 -21.30 -18.48
CA ASP A 308 13.04 -20.00 -17.79
C ASP A 308 11.67 -19.39 -17.50
N ARG A 309 10.61 -20.22 -17.44
CA ARG A 309 9.24 -19.79 -17.07
C ARG A 309 8.73 -20.50 -15.83
N ILE A 310 8.01 -19.78 -15.01
CA ILE A 310 7.30 -20.31 -13.85
C ILE A 310 5.93 -20.80 -14.32
N LEU A 311 5.61 -22.04 -14.01
CA LEU A 311 4.36 -22.68 -14.36
C LEU A 311 3.67 -23.19 -13.09
N TYR A 312 2.39 -22.95 -13.01
CA TYR A 312 1.49 -23.45 -11.96
C TYR A 312 0.51 -24.44 -12.55
N GLU A 313 0.25 -25.52 -11.84
CA GLU A 313 -0.68 -26.58 -12.23
C GLU A 313 -1.43 -27.07 -11.00
N ARG A 314 -2.73 -27.32 -11.12
CA ARG A 314 -3.56 -27.82 -10.03
C ARG A 314 -3.13 -29.23 -9.65
N ASP A 315 -3.00 -29.49 -8.35
CA ASP A 315 -2.78 -30.85 -7.85
C ASP A 315 -4.06 -31.69 -7.93
N GLU A 316 -3.94 -33.01 -8.25
CA GLU A 316 -5.08 -33.93 -8.37
C GLU A 316 -5.81 -34.22 -7.05
#